data_1b842664cfec8a34db2fe59ad4f39a92
#
_entry.id   1b842664cfec8a34db2fe59ad4f39a92
#
_cell.length_a   1.000
_cell.length_b   1.000
_cell.length_c   1.000
_cell.angle_alpha   90.00
_cell.angle_beta   90.00
_cell.angle_gamma   90.00
#
_symmetry.space_group_name_H-M   'P 1'
#
loop_
_entity.id
_entity.type
_entity.pdbx_description
1 polymer ?
#
loop_
_entity_poly.entity_id
_entity_poly.type
_entity_poly.pdbx_seq_one_letter_code
_entity_poly.pdbx_strand_id
1 'polypeptide(L)'
;LGTGKTEGVFQLESGGMKNFMKELKPQSLEDVIAGISLYRPGPMDFIPQYIRGKNNPETVEYDCPQLKPILEPTYGCIVYQEQVMQIVRDLGGYTLGRSDLVRRAMSKKKAAVMAKERQNFVYGNGEEGVPGCISNGIDEQTANKIYDEMTDFAKYAFNKSHAAAYALVAYQTAYLKFYYPVEFMAALMTSVIDNPPKVAEYILTCRQMGIAILPPDINVGEARFTVDGGNIRYGLSAIKSIGRPVIEAIVQERTLGGPYRSLKDFIERLTGKETNKRTIENFIKSGAFDSLGGTRKQFMQVYAGLADHVAQEKKSAVTGQMSLFDLMNEEDKKEYEVQLPNVGEYDKEQLLAFEKEVLGIYVSGHPLEKYEDLWRGVITNVTSDFALDEETGRSKVVDGSKAVIGGMITAKTVKYTKTNKTMAFLTVEDLVGTVEVV
;
A
#
# COMPACT_ATOMS: atom_id res chain seq x y z
N LEU A 1 2.65 -9.12 -12.38
CA LEU A 1 2.80 -7.68 -12.66
C LEU A 1 1.94 -7.24 -13.84
N GLY A 2 1.94 -7.96 -14.97
CA GLY A 2 1.16 -7.65 -16.17
C GLY A 2 -0.36 -7.69 -16.01
N THR A 3 -0.91 -8.14 -14.87
CA THR A 3 -2.34 -8.07 -14.56
C THR A 3 -2.73 -6.73 -13.92
N GLY A 4 -1.77 -5.91 -13.50
CA GLY A 4 -1.98 -4.67 -12.76
C GLY A 4 -2.45 -4.84 -11.31
N LYS A 5 -2.61 -6.06 -10.80
CA LYS A 5 -2.95 -6.33 -9.39
C LYS A 5 -1.73 -6.12 -8.49
N THR A 6 -1.21 -4.89 -8.49
CA THR A 6 0.07 -4.52 -7.87
C THR A 6 -0.06 -3.68 -6.61
N GLU A 7 -1.22 -3.74 -5.92
CA GLU A 7 -1.39 -3.16 -4.58
C GLU A 7 -0.33 -3.72 -3.64
N GLY A 8 0.40 -2.82 -2.98
CA GLY A 8 1.50 -3.18 -2.08
C GLY A 8 2.79 -3.65 -2.77
N VAL A 9 2.82 -3.77 -4.09
CA VAL A 9 4.06 -4.07 -4.81
C VAL A 9 4.91 -2.80 -4.92
N PHE A 10 6.13 -2.88 -4.43
CA PHE A 10 7.04 -1.74 -4.37
C PHE A 10 7.17 -1.03 -5.73
N GLN A 11 7.05 0.29 -5.75
CA GLN A 11 7.09 1.18 -6.93
C GLN A 11 5.97 0.99 -7.97
N LEU A 12 5.13 -0.06 -7.88
CA LEU A 12 4.18 -0.40 -8.93
C LEU A 12 2.71 -0.22 -8.49
N GLU A 13 2.46 0.45 -7.37
CA GLU A 13 1.14 0.53 -6.73
C GLU A 13 0.25 1.65 -7.27
N SER A 14 0.81 2.71 -7.88
CA SER A 14 0.01 3.83 -8.36
C SER A 14 -0.87 3.43 -9.56
N GLY A 15 -2.06 4.03 -9.68
CA GLY A 15 -3.00 3.70 -10.74
C GLY A 15 -2.41 3.80 -12.16
N GLY A 16 -1.65 4.88 -12.42
CA GLY A 16 -0.98 5.04 -13.72
C GLY A 16 0.11 4.00 -13.97
N MET A 17 0.87 3.61 -12.94
CA MET A 17 1.87 2.55 -13.05
C MET A 17 1.21 1.18 -13.27
N LYS A 18 0.08 0.91 -12.63
CA LYS A 18 -0.70 -0.31 -12.86
C LYS A 18 -1.13 -0.42 -14.33
N ASN A 19 -1.69 0.64 -14.89
CA ASN A 19 -2.09 0.67 -16.31
C ASN A 19 -0.90 0.47 -17.22
N PHE A 20 0.21 1.16 -16.95
CA PHE A 20 1.42 0.98 -17.73
C PHE A 20 1.97 -0.45 -17.66
N MET A 21 1.98 -1.09 -16.48
CA MET A 21 2.43 -2.49 -16.36
C MET A 21 1.56 -3.47 -17.16
N LYS A 22 0.28 -3.19 -17.32
CA LYS A 22 -0.63 -4.00 -18.17
C LYS A 22 -0.35 -3.85 -19.64
N GLU A 23 -0.08 -2.64 -20.10
CA GLU A 23 0.31 -2.39 -21.48
C GLU A 23 1.70 -2.98 -21.77
N LEU A 24 2.65 -2.81 -20.85
CA LEU A 24 4.01 -3.31 -20.95
C LEU A 24 4.07 -4.84 -20.94
N LYS A 25 3.18 -5.51 -20.19
CA LYS A 25 3.17 -6.97 -20.01
C LYS A 25 4.59 -7.52 -19.75
N PRO A 26 5.24 -7.14 -18.63
CA PRO A 26 6.63 -7.48 -18.38
C PRO A 26 6.81 -9.00 -18.35
N GLN A 27 7.79 -9.49 -19.09
CA GLN A 27 8.17 -10.91 -19.19
C GLN A 27 9.56 -11.20 -18.61
N SER A 28 10.32 -10.14 -18.35
CA SER A 28 11.68 -10.20 -17.80
C SER A 28 11.89 -9.12 -16.74
N LEU A 29 12.97 -9.27 -15.95
CA LEU A 29 13.39 -8.22 -15.02
C LEU A 29 13.79 -6.94 -15.77
N GLU A 30 14.37 -7.06 -16.97
CA GLU A 30 14.73 -5.92 -17.82
C GLU A 30 13.50 -5.08 -18.17
N ASP A 31 12.35 -5.69 -18.44
CA ASP A 31 11.11 -4.97 -18.69
C ASP A 31 10.65 -4.16 -17.46
N VAL A 32 10.82 -4.70 -16.26
CA VAL A 32 10.51 -4.00 -15.02
C VAL A 32 11.47 -2.83 -14.79
N ILE A 33 12.77 -3.03 -15.07
CA ILE A 33 13.80 -1.98 -14.99
C ILE A 33 13.46 -0.83 -15.95
N ALA A 34 13.12 -1.17 -17.20
CA ALA A 34 12.70 -0.18 -18.18
C ALA A 34 11.40 0.53 -17.77
N GLY A 35 10.41 -0.22 -17.26
CA GLY A 35 9.16 0.31 -16.78
C GLY A 35 9.33 1.36 -15.67
N ILE A 36 10.11 1.06 -14.66
CA ILE A 36 10.46 2.01 -13.58
C ILE A 36 11.19 3.23 -14.12
N SER A 37 12.03 3.05 -15.12
CA SER A 37 12.82 4.14 -15.73
C SER A 37 11.99 5.07 -16.61
N LEU A 38 11.00 4.52 -17.32
CA LEU A 38 10.14 5.25 -18.27
C LEU A 38 8.99 5.98 -17.61
N TYR A 39 8.41 5.40 -16.54
CA TYR A 39 7.22 5.98 -15.90
C TYR A 39 7.55 7.18 -15.02
N ARG A 40 7.92 8.30 -15.66
CA ARG A 40 8.25 9.59 -15.03
C ARG A 40 7.94 10.73 -15.99
N PRO A 41 7.65 11.95 -15.48
CA PRO A 41 7.50 13.12 -16.35
C PRO A 41 8.70 13.29 -17.31
N GLY A 42 8.43 13.38 -18.59
CA GLY A 42 9.41 13.45 -19.67
C GLY A 42 9.59 12.10 -20.40
N PRO A 43 10.18 11.07 -19.77
CA PRO A 43 10.33 9.76 -20.43
C PRO A 43 9.03 9.05 -20.76
N MET A 44 7.93 9.38 -20.09
CA MET A 44 6.60 8.81 -20.39
C MET A 44 6.17 8.97 -21.84
N ASP A 45 6.61 10.02 -22.52
CA ASP A 45 6.28 10.25 -23.92
C ASP A 45 6.85 9.17 -24.86
N PHE A 46 7.88 8.44 -24.43
CA PHE A 46 8.51 7.34 -25.17
C PHE A 46 7.91 5.96 -24.88
N ILE A 47 7.00 5.84 -23.90
CA ILE A 47 6.33 4.57 -23.57
C ILE A 47 5.66 3.95 -24.79
N PRO A 48 4.88 4.68 -25.62
CA PRO A 48 4.25 4.09 -26.79
C PRO A 48 5.26 3.52 -27.81
N GLN A 49 6.41 4.18 -28.00
CA GLN A 49 7.47 3.69 -28.87
C GLN A 49 8.10 2.41 -28.30
N TYR A 50 8.42 2.40 -27.01
CA TYR A 50 8.98 1.24 -26.31
C TYR A 50 8.04 0.02 -26.42
N ILE A 51 6.76 0.19 -26.15
CA ILE A 51 5.76 -0.89 -26.23
C ILE A 51 5.60 -1.41 -27.66
N ARG A 52 5.58 -0.52 -28.67
CA ARG A 52 5.53 -0.94 -30.07
C ARG A 52 6.75 -1.79 -30.45
N GLY A 53 7.96 -1.32 -30.11
CA GLY A 53 9.18 -2.06 -30.38
C GLY A 53 9.25 -3.38 -29.63
N LYS A 54 8.77 -3.43 -28.37
CA LYS A 54 8.69 -4.67 -27.61
C LYS A 54 7.75 -5.69 -28.23
N ASN A 55 6.57 -5.23 -28.71
CA ASN A 55 5.57 -6.13 -29.29
C ASN A 55 5.95 -6.59 -30.71
N ASN A 56 6.75 -5.81 -31.44
CA ASN A 56 7.17 -6.08 -32.82
C ASN A 56 8.66 -5.79 -32.97
N PRO A 57 9.57 -6.57 -32.36
CA PRO A 57 11.02 -6.29 -32.38
C PRO A 57 11.63 -6.25 -33.77
N GLU A 58 11.02 -6.97 -34.72
CA GLU A 58 11.45 -7.01 -36.12
C GLU A 58 11.21 -5.70 -36.89
N THR A 59 10.36 -4.82 -36.36
CA THR A 59 10.06 -3.51 -36.96
C THR A 59 10.95 -2.39 -36.44
N VAL A 60 11.84 -2.69 -35.49
CA VAL A 60 12.74 -1.69 -34.93
C VAL A 60 13.89 -1.42 -35.90
N GLU A 61 13.94 -0.17 -36.36
CA GLU A 61 15.01 0.31 -37.21
C GLU A 61 16.09 1.02 -36.36
N TYR A 62 17.36 0.85 -36.75
CA TYR A 62 18.51 1.49 -36.12
C TYR A 62 19.19 2.37 -37.15
N ASP A 63 19.51 3.61 -36.79
CA ASP A 63 20.09 4.60 -37.67
C ASP A 63 21.49 4.16 -38.21
N CYS A 64 22.21 3.32 -37.47
CA CYS A 64 23.39 2.63 -37.93
C CYS A 64 23.56 1.27 -37.25
N PRO A 65 24.31 0.32 -37.85
CA PRO A 65 24.51 -1.02 -37.29
C PRO A 65 25.13 -1.02 -35.89
N GLN A 66 25.98 -0.01 -35.60
CA GLN A 66 26.66 0.13 -34.30
C GLN A 66 25.70 0.45 -33.14
N LEU A 67 24.53 1.04 -33.41
CA LEU A 67 23.53 1.33 -32.41
C LEU A 67 22.77 0.07 -31.95
N LYS A 68 22.65 -0.93 -32.84
CA LYS A 68 21.85 -2.14 -32.55
C LYS A 68 22.24 -2.82 -31.24
N PRO A 69 23.49 -3.18 -30.97
CA PRO A 69 23.87 -3.85 -29.72
C PRO A 69 23.63 -3.02 -28.47
N ILE A 70 23.58 -1.68 -28.60
CA ILE A 70 23.34 -0.76 -27.47
C ILE A 70 21.84 -0.62 -27.16
N LEU A 71 21.00 -0.50 -28.20
CA LEU A 71 19.57 -0.17 -28.09
C LEU A 71 18.64 -1.36 -28.27
N GLU A 72 19.13 -2.52 -28.75
CA GLU A 72 18.32 -3.73 -28.90
C GLU A 72 17.66 -4.16 -27.56
N PRO A 73 18.33 -4.10 -26.38
CA PRO A 73 17.73 -4.43 -25.10
C PRO A 73 16.56 -3.50 -24.69
N THR A 74 16.44 -2.35 -25.32
CA THR A 74 15.41 -1.32 -25.07
C THR A 74 14.60 -1.01 -26.32
N TYR A 75 14.56 -1.94 -27.28
CA TYR A 75 13.74 -1.87 -28.48
C TYR A 75 13.94 -0.56 -29.27
N GLY A 76 15.20 -0.13 -29.42
CA GLY A 76 15.56 1.08 -30.16
C GLY A 76 15.42 2.38 -29.37
N CYS A 77 14.98 2.35 -28.14
CA CYS A 77 14.83 3.55 -27.30
C CYS A 77 16.08 3.79 -26.44
N ILE A 78 16.51 5.04 -26.35
CA ILE A 78 17.48 5.44 -25.31
C ILE A 78 16.69 5.57 -23.99
N VAL A 79 16.98 4.78 -22.98
CA VAL A 79 16.34 4.79 -21.66
C VAL A 79 17.32 5.14 -20.55
N TYR A 80 18.56 4.67 -20.68
CA TYR A 80 19.55 4.72 -19.63
C TYR A 80 20.69 5.68 -19.92
N GLN A 81 21.23 6.30 -18.87
CA GLN A 81 22.45 7.12 -18.93
C GLN A 81 23.64 6.33 -19.49
N GLU A 82 23.71 5.06 -19.14
CA GLU A 82 24.74 4.13 -19.60
C GLU A 82 24.71 3.96 -21.12
N GLN A 83 23.49 3.94 -21.72
CA GLN A 83 23.38 3.87 -23.20
C GLN A 83 23.91 5.13 -23.87
N VAL A 84 23.63 6.32 -23.33
CA VAL A 84 24.24 7.57 -23.84
C VAL A 84 25.76 7.49 -23.79
N MET A 85 26.33 7.00 -22.69
CA MET A 85 27.79 6.84 -22.56
C MET A 85 28.34 5.81 -23.54
N GLN A 86 27.64 4.70 -23.77
CA GLN A 86 28.01 3.66 -24.73
C GLN A 86 28.00 4.21 -26.18
N ILE A 87 26.96 4.94 -26.54
CA ILE A 87 26.85 5.56 -27.87
C ILE A 87 28.01 6.49 -28.09
N VAL A 88 28.31 7.39 -27.17
CA VAL A 88 29.43 8.32 -27.26
C VAL A 88 30.77 7.58 -27.39
N ARG A 89 30.96 6.51 -26.61
CA ARG A 89 32.16 5.68 -26.63
C ARG A 89 32.31 4.91 -27.94
N ASP A 90 31.29 4.15 -28.31
CA ASP A 90 31.40 3.13 -29.35
C ASP A 90 31.25 3.73 -30.76
N LEU A 91 30.44 4.78 -30.91
CA LEU A 91 30.27 5.45 -32.19
C LEU A 91 31.32 6.57 -32.39
N GLY A 92 31.55 7.39 -31.36
CA GLY A 92 32.49 8.51 -31.43
C GLY A 92 33.94 8.16 -31.09
N GLY A 93 34.23 6.98 -30.57
CA GLY A 93 35.56 6.53 -30.17
C GLY A 93 36.12 7.18 -28.90
N TYR A 94 35.22 7.59 -27.99
CA TYR A 94 35.62 8.23 -26.73
C TYR A 94 36.06 7.21 -25.67
N THR A 95 36.86 7.66 -24.73
CA THR A 95 37.10 6.91 -23.51
C THR A 95 35.85 6.93 -22.64
N LEU A 96 35.65 5.91 -21.76
CA LEU A 96 34.50 5.84 -20.87
C LEU A 96 34.39 7.07 -19.95
N GLY A 97 35.51 7.52 -19.38
CA GLY A 97 35.52 8.69 -18.50
C GLY A 97 35.10 9.98 -19.23
N ARG A 98 35.52 10.16 -20.49
CA ARG A 98 35.11 11.30 -21.29
C ARG A 98 33.64 11.21 -21.72
N SER A 99 33.14 10.01 -22.03
CA SER A 99 31.73 9.78 -22.34
C SER A 99 30.82 10.22 -21.18
N ASP A 100 31.21 10.00 -19.93
CA ASP A 100 30.49 10.49 -18.77
C ASP A 100 30.50 12.03 -18.68
N LEU A 101 31.59 12.68 -19.01
CA LEU A 101 31.64 14.16 -19.08
C LEU A 101 30.68 14.72 -20.15
N VAL A 102 30.59 14.09 -21.31
CA VAL A 102 29.63 14.46 -22.37
C VAL A 102 28.19 14.27 -21.88
N ARG A 103 27.85 13.10 -21.33
CA ARG A 103 26.57 12.83 -20.78
C ARG A 103 26.16 13.86 -19.69
N ARG A 104 27.09 14.21 -18.78
CA ARG A 104 26.84 15.24 -17.75
C ARG A 104 26.62 16.62 -18.33
N ALA A 105 27.33 16.97 -19.42
CA ALA A 105 27.18 18.25 -20.12
C ALA A 105 25.76 18.34 -20.74
N MET A 106 25.30 17.28 -21.39
CA MET A 106 23.96 17.16 -21.95
C MET A 106 22.89 17.31 -20.87
N SER A 107 22.98 16.53 -19.77
CA SER A 107 22.03 16.59 -18.65
C SER A 107 21.97 17.98 -18.00
N LYS A 108 23.09 18.68 -17.90
CA LYS A 108 23.18 20.04 -17.32
C LYS A 108 22.97 21.17 -18.34
N LYS A 109 22.63 20.83 -19.59
CA LYS A 109 22.38 21.80 -20.70
C LYS A 109 23.52 22.81 -20.89
N LYS A 110 24.76 22.37 -20.80
CA LYS A 110 25.94 23.24 -21.01
C LYS A 110 26.17 23.47 -22.50
N ALA A 111 25.47 24.43 -23.11
CA ALA A 111 25.41 24.66 -24.54
C ALA A 111 26.78 24.74 -25.24
N ALA A 112 27.72 25.51 -24.69
CA ALA A 112 29.07 25.66 -25.28
C ALA A 112 29.85 24.32 -25.29
N VAL A 113 29.73 23.53 -24.21
CA VAL A 113 30.37 22.20 -24.14
C VAL A 113 29.71 21.26 -25.12
N MET A 114 28.35 21.25 -25.17
CA MET A 114 27.60 20.41 -26.10
C MET A 114 27.92 20.72 -27.56
N ALA A 115 28.06 21.98 -27.95
CA ALA A 115 28.40 22.36 -29.29
C ALA A 115 29.82 21.87 -29.66
N LYS A 116 30.81 22.03 -28.76
CA LYS A 116 32.16 21.49 -28.94
C LYS A 116 32.16 19.97 -29.05
N GLU A 117 31.46 19.30 -28.15
CA GLU A 117 31.44 17.82 -28.15
C GLU A 117 30.64 17.25 -29.33
N ARG A 118 29.66 17.98 -29.88
CA ARG A 118 29.03 17.61 -31.17
C ARG A 118 30.07 17.55 -32.30
N GLN A 119 30.91 18.58 -32.43
CA GLN A 119 31.98 18.60 -33.44
C GLN A 119 32.94 17.43 -33.24
N ASN A 120 33.39 17.21 -32.02
CA ASN A 120 34.26 16.09 -31.69
C ASN A 120 33.60 14.73 -31.97
N PHE A 121 32.32 14.56 -31.64
CA PHE A 121 31.59 13.32 -31.85
C PHE A 121 31.38 13.02 -33.33
N VAL A 122 31.05 14.00 -34.14
CA VAL A 122 30.80 13.82 -35.58
C VAL A 122 32.08 13.70 -36.34
N TYR A 123 32.99 14.71 -36.22
CA TYR A 123 34.14 14.84 -37.08
C TYR A 123 35.46 14.34 -36.45
N GLY A 124 35.46 14.13 -35.15
CA GLY A 124 36.68 13.77 -34.41
C GLY A 124 37.52 14.98 -33.96
N ASN A 125 38.50 14.68 -33.13
CA ASN A 125 39.49 15.64 -32.66
C ASN A 125 40.79 14.91 -32.32
N GLY A 126 41.79 15.00 -33.23
CA GLY A 126 43.05 14.29 -33.06
C GLY A 126 43.86 14.75 -31.85
N GLU A 127 43.79 16.04 -31.49
CA GLU A 127 44.49 16.57 -30.32
C GLU A 127 43.94 16.00 -29.02
N GLU A 128 42.65 15.75 -28.98
CA GLU A 128 41.94 15.18 -27.81
C GLU A 128 41.79 13.66 -27.90
N GLY A 129 42.32 13.01 -28.92
CA GLY A 129 42.31 11.56 -29.13
C GLY A 129 40.94 10.99 -29.42
N VAL A 130 40.05 11.76 -30.05
CA VAL A 130 38.69 11.33 -30.42
C VAL A 130 38.66 11.08 -31.93
N PRO A 131 38.40 9.83 -32.36
CA PRO A 131 38.28 9.49 -33.79
C PRO A 131 37.13 10.17 -34.52
N GLY A 132 35.96 10.23 -33.87
CA GLY A 132 34.70 10.70 -34.42
C GLY A 132 33.94 9.66 -35.24
N CYS A 133 32.62 9.88 -35.37
CA CYS A 133 31.70 8.96 -36.05
C CYS A 133 32.07 8.74 -37.53
N ILE A 134 32.47 9.79 -38.24
CA ILE A 134 32.84 9.69 -39.67
C ILE A 134 34.02 8.71 -39.85
N SER A 135 35.05 8.81 -39.01
CA SER A 135 36.18 7.86 -39.03
C SER A 135 35.76 6.42 -38.70
N ASN A 136 34.67 6.24 -37.96
CA ASN A 136 34.13 4.95 -37.62
C ASN A 136 33.07 4.46 -38.63
N GLY A 137 32.98 5.09 -39.81
CA GLY A 137 32.10 4.66 -40.91
C GLY A 137 30.63 5.06 -40.78
N ILE A 138 30.31 6.08 -39.97
CA ILE A 138 28.96 6.63 -39.83
C ILE A 138 28.95 7.98 -40.56
N ASP A 139 28.00 8.18 -41.48
CA ASP A 139 27.88 9.43 -42.21
C ASP A 139 27.50 10.62 -41.31
N GLU A 140 27.80 11.83 -41.81
CA GLU A 140 27.61 13.07 -41.07
C GLU A 140 26.12 13.30 -40.64
N GLN A 141 25.18 13.00 -41.54
CA GLN A 141 23.77 13.23 -41.28
C GLN A 141 23.26 12.30 -40.15
N THR A 142 23.59 11.04 -40.23
CA THR A 142 23.30 10.02 -39.22
C THR A 142 23.94 10.35 -37.88
N ALA A 143 25.22 10.75 -37.86
CA ALA A 143 25.92 11.12 -36.64
C ALA A 143 25.29 12.34 -35.94
N ASN A 144 24.89 13.37 -36.70
CA ASN A 144 24.21 14.53 -36.14
C ASN A 144 22.83 14.16 -35.60
N LYS A 145 22.06 13.34 -36.31
CA LYS A 145 20.77 12.85 -35.86
C LYS A 145 20.88 12.13 -34.50
N ILE A 146 21.81 11.19 -34.40
CA ILE A 146 22.09 10.45 -33.17
C ILE A 146 22.46 11.38 -32.01
N TYR A 147 23.28 12.41 -32.29
CA TYR A 147 23.66 13.39 -31.28
C TYR A 147 22.49 14.22 -30.79
N ASP A 148 21.56 14.58 -31.66
CA ASP A 148 20.32 15.28 -31.30
C ASP A 148 19.43 14.40 -30.41
N GLU A 149 19.21 13.14 -30.80
CA GLU A 149 18.46 12.18 -30.03
C GLU A 149 19.05 11.97 -28.62
N MET A 150 20.39 11.79 -28.54
CA MET A 150 21.06 11.70 -27.24
C MET A 150 20.85 12.96 -26.39
N THR A 151 20.95 14.15 -27.02
CA THR A 151 20.80 15.43 -26.33
C THR A 151 19.38 15.60 -25.75
N ASP A 152 18.38 15.20 -26.50
CA ASP A 152 16.99 15.26 -26.07
C ASP A 152 16.72 14.27 -24.94
N PHE A 153 17.28 13.08 -25.05
CA PHE A 153 17.11 12.02 -24.06
C PHE A 153 17.97 12.18 -22.81
N ALA A 154 19.16 12.73 -22.91
CA ALA A 154 20.08 12.88 -21.77
C ALA A 154 19.52 13.75 -20.64
N LYS A 155 18.51 14.57 -20.93
CA LYS A 155 17.77 15.37 -19.94
C LYS A 155 16.96 14.47 -19.00
N TYR A 156 16.56 13.29 -19.46
CA TYR A 156 15.61 12.39 -18.82
C TYR A 156 16.20 10.99 -18.58
N ALA A 157 17.35 10.66 -19.14
CA ALA A 157 18.00 9.36 -19.02
C ALA A 157 18.19 8.95 -17.56
N PHE A 158 17.81 7.70 -17.25
CA PHE A 158 17.85 7.19 -15.90
C PHE A 158 19.10 6.35 -15.63
N ASN A 159 19.55 6.33 -14.40
CA ASN A 159 20.63 5.44 -14.01
C ASN A 159 20.11 4.00 -13.95
N LYS A 160 20.64 3.12 -14.80
CA LYS A 160 20.20 1.72 -14.91
C LYS A 160 20.42 0.95 -13.61
N SER A 161 21.53 1.19 -12.91
CA SER A 161 21.86 0.49 -11.66
C SER A 161 20.84 0.79 -10.56
N HIS A 162 20.40 2.06 -10.47
CA HIS A 162 19.35 2.44 -9.54
C HIS A 162 18.02 1.77 -9.90
N ALA A 163 17.61 1.83 -11.17
CA ALA A 163 16.38 1.18 -11.64
C ALA A 163 16.42 -0.33 -11.41
N ALA A 164 17.55 -0.98 -11.62
CA ALA A 164 17.73 -2.41 -11.40
C ALA A 164 17.55 -2.81 -9.92
N ALA A 165 18.13 -2.03 -9.00
CA ALA A 165 17.94 -2.26 -7.57
C ALA A 165 16.46 -2.15 -7.17
N TYR A 166 15.75 -1.14 -7.66
CA TYR A 166 14.32 -0.94 -7.40
C TYR A 166 13.46 -2.02 -8.07
N ALA A 167 13.79 -2.43 -9.29
CA ALA A 167 13.09 -3.50 -9.99
C ALA A 167 13.24 -4.84 -9.28
N LEU A 168 14.41 -5.12 -8.69
CA LEU A 168 14.62 -6.33 -7.89
C LEU A 168 13.72 -6.34 -6.65
N VAL A 169 13.61 -5.23 -5.93
CA VAL A 169 12.71 -5.12 -4.77
C VAL A 169 11.25 -5.22 -5.21
N ALA A 170 10.88 -4.57 -6.32
CA ALA A 170 9.53 -4.70 -6.89
C ALA A 170 9.20 -6.16 -7.24
N TYR A 171 10.14 -6.87 -7.87
CA TYR A 171 9.99 -8.29 -8.17
C TYR A 171 9.85 -9.15 -6.91
N GLN A 172 10.70 -8.92 -5.89
CA GLN A 172 10.64 -9.64 -4.62
C GLN A 172 9.29 -9.46 -3.92
N THR A 173 8.78 -8.22 -3.85
CA THR A 173 7.48 -7.93 -3.25
C THR A 173 6.33 -8.55 -4.05
N ALA A 174 6.41 -8.54 -5.38
CA ALA A 174 5.44 -9.21 -6.24
C ALA A 174 5.48 -10.74 -6.08
N TYR A 175 6.68 -11.32 -5.97
CA TYR A 175 6.88 -12.75 -5.73
C TYR A 175 6.25 -13.17 -4.39
N LEU A 176 6.53 -12.43 -3.31
CA LEU A 176 5.97 -12.71 -2.00
C LEU A 176 4.43 -12.58 -2.01
N LYS A 177 3.90 -11.54 -2.64
CA LYS A 177 2.45 -11.36 -2.78
C LYS A 177 1.78 -12.52 -3.54
N PHE A 178 2.45 -13.05 -4.56
CA PHE A 178 1.88 -14.13 -5.38
C PHE A 178 1.93 -15.50 -4.69
N TYR A 179 3.06 -15.86 -4.09
CA TYR A 179 3.27 -17.18 -3.50
C TYR A 179 2.88 -17.26 -2.02
N TYR A 180 2.92 -16.14 -1.29
CA TYR A 180 2.64 -16.04 0.14
C TYR A 180 1.70 -14.86 0.42
N PRO A 181 0.50 -14.86 -0.19
CA PRO A 181 -0.37 -13.66 -0.16
C PRO A 181 -0.82 -13.27 1.23
N VAL A 182 -1.09 -14.24 2.11
CA VAL A 182 -1.58 -13.98 3.47
C VAL A 182 -0.47 -13.35 4.33
N GLU A 183 0.71 -13.94 4.30
CA GLU A 183 1.90 -13.47 5.03
C GLU A 183 2.34 -12.10 4.52
N PHE A 184 2.32 -11.92 3.20
CA PHE A 184 2.69 -10.65 2.58
C PHE A 184 1.73 -9.53 2.99
N MET A 185 0.42 -9.77 2.91
CA MET A 185 -0.59 -8.77 3.27
C MET A 185 -0.58 -8.46 4.76
N ALA A 186 -0.35 -9.45 5.63
CA ALA A 186 -0.19 -9.23 7.07
C ALA A 186 1.03 -8.35 7.38
N ALA A 187 2.17 -8.63 6.74
CA ALA A 187 3.38 -7.82 6.88
C ALA A 187 3.19 -6.39 6.32
N LEU A 188 2.53 -6.28 5.17
CA LEU A 188 2.24 -5.00 4.52
C LEU A 188 1.34 -4.12 5.39
N MET A 189 0.23 -4.66 5.91
CA MET A 189 -0.64 -3.93 6.84
C MET A 189 0.08 -3.53 8.12
N THR A 190 0.98 -4.39 8.62
CA THR A 190 1.81 -4.08 9.78
C THR A 190 2.75 -2.91 9.50
N SER A 191 3.33 -2.81 8.31
CA SER A 191 4.23 -1.71 7.94
C SER A 191 3.55 -0.34 7.91
N VAL A 192 2.24 -0.31 7.75
CA VAL A 192 1.40 0.91 7.70
C VAL A 192 0.41 1.00 8.87
N ILE A 193 0.66 0.28 9.97
CA ILE A 193 -0.28 0.12 11.09
C ILE A 193 -0.70 1.46 11.71
N ASP A 194 0.17 2.44 11.67
CA ASP A 194 -0.07 3.80 12.18
C ASP A 194 -0.84 4.69 11.16
N ASN A 195 -1.23 4.14 9.99
CA ASN A 195 -1.99 4.84 8.95
C ASN A 195 -3.34 4.12 8.69
N PRO A 196 -4.38 4.39 9.48
CA PRO A 196 -5.67 3.70 9.37
C PRO A 196 -6.31 3.74 7.97
N PRO A 197 -6.26 4.83 7.20
CA PRO A 197 -6.77 4.83 5.83
C PRO A 197 -6.07 3.80 4.93
N LYS A 198 -4.74 3.67 5.05
CA LYS A 198 -3.98 2.71 4.24
C LYS A 198 -4.23 1.26 4.69
N VAL A 199 -4.37 1.05 5.99
CA VAL A 199 -4.80 -0.27 6.53
C VAL A 199 -6.16 -0.65 5.96
N ALA A 200 -7.13 0.27 5.94
CA ALA A 200 -8.46 0.01 5.38
C ALA A 200 -8.41 -0.36 3.89
N GLU A 201 -7.59 0.34 3.10
CA GLU A 201 -7.36 0.04 1.67
C GLU A 201 -6.82 -1.38 1.47
N TYR A 202 -5.81 -1.79 2.24
CA TYR A 202 -5.24 -3.14 2.14
C TYR A 202 -6.18 -4.23 2.67
N ILE A 203 -7.06 -3.92 3.61
CA ILE A 203 -8.12 -4.84 4.04
C ILE A 203 -9.12 -5.10 2.91
N LEU A 204 -9.50 -4.06 2.16
CA LEU A 204 -10.33 -4.25 0.96
C LEU A 204 -9.61 -5.11 -0.07
N THR A 205 -8.32 -4.88 -0.30
CA THR A 205 -7.49 -5.73 -1.16
C THR A 205 -7.47 -7.19 -0.69
N CYS A 206 -7.32 -7.45 0.61
CA CYS A 206 -7.37 -8.80 1.19
C CYS A 206 -8.71 -9.48 0.87
N ARG A 207 -9.83 -8.78 1.07
CA ARG A 207 -11.17 -9.31 0.75
C ARG A 207 -11.33 -9.67 -0.72
N GLN A 208 -10.81 -8.83 -1.64
CA GLN A 208 -10.81 -9.12 -3.08
C GLN A 208 -9.93 -10.32 -3.43
N MET A 209 -8.90 -10.59 -2.64
CA MET A 209 -8.03 -11.77 -2.76
C MET A 209 -8.62 -13.02 -2.07
N GLY A 210 -9.80 -12.93 -1.44
CA GLY A 210 -10.42 -14.03 -0.70
C GLY A 210 -9.79 -14.29 0.67
N ILE A 211 -9.00 -13.36 1.21
CA ILE A 211 -8.37 -13.43 2.52
C ILE A 211 -9.27 -12.73 3.53
N ALA A 212 -9.78 -13.47 4.52
CA ALA A 212 -10.59 -12.91 5.58
C ALA A 212 -9.72 -12.18 6.63
N ILE A 213 -10.27 -11.09 7.17
CA ILE A 213 -9.69 -10.39 8.32
C ILE A 213 -10.46 -10.80 9.56
N LEU A 214 -9.78 -11.49 10.46
CA LEU A 214 -10.35 -11.92 11.74
C LEU A 214 -10.31 -10.78 12.75
N PRO A 215 -11.31 -10.65 13.63
CA PRO A 215 -11.32 -9.64 14.68
C PRO A 215 -10.07 -9.69 15.55
N PRO A 216 -9.68 -8.59 16.20
CA PRO A 216 -8.66 -8.65 17.24
C PRO A 216 -9.10 -9.58 18.36
N ASP A 217 -8.17 -10.23 19.03
CA ASP A 217 -8.44 -11.13 20.15
C ASP A 217 -7.34 -11.02 21.19
N ILE A 218 -7.71 -10.87 22.44
CA ILE A 218 -6.77 -10.64 23.54
C ILE A 218 -5.91 -11.87 23.84
N ASN A 219 -6.41 -13.06 23.54
CA ASN A 219 -5.73 -14.31 23.86
C ASN A 219 -4.82 -14.83 22.75
N VAL A 220 -5.12 -14.53 21.49
CA VAL A 220 -4.33 -15.00 20.34
C VAL A 220 -3.73 -13.86 19.50
N GLY A 221 -4.27 -12.64 19.63
CA GLY A 221 -3.81 -11.48 18.89
C GLY A 221 -2.42 -11.02 19.33
N GLU A 222 -1.65 -10.51 18.40
CA GLU A 222 -0.34 -9.89 18.61
C GLU A 222 -0.41 -8.37 18.37
N ALA A 223 0.66 -7.67 18.66
CA ALA A 223 0.75 -6.23 18.38
C ALA A 223 0.51 -5.94 16.88
N ARG A 224 1.07 -6.77 16.01
CA ARG A 224 0.99 -6.68 14.55
C ARG A 224 -0.13 -7.55 13.97
N PHE A 225 -0.45 -7.33 12.70
CA PHE A 225 -1.26 -8.27 11.94
C PHE A 225 -0.52 -9.59 11.77
N THR A 226 -1.19 -10.70 12.02
CA THR A 226 -0.59 -12.04 11.97
C THR A 226 -1.44 -13.01 11.16
N VAL A 227 -0.79 -14.03 10.63
CA VAL A 227 -1.50 -15.13 9.93
C VAL A 227 -2.16 -16.04 10.95
N ASP A 228 -3.42 -16.37 10.70
CA ASP A 228 -4.23 -17.24 11.55
C ASP A 228 -5.14 -18.12 10.67
N GLY A 229 -4.79 -19.41 10.53
CA GLY A 229 -5.57 -20.37 9.77
C GLY A 229 -5.78 -20.03 8.29
N GLY A 230 -4.80 -19.38 7.62
CA GLY A 230 -4.92 -18.94 6.23
C GLY A 230 -5.63 -17.59 6.06
N ASN A 231 -6.01 -16.94 7.17
CA ASN A 231 -6.57 -15.60 7.24
C ASN A 231 -5.63 -14.66 7.98
N ILE A 232 -6.01 -13.41 8.15
CA ILE A 232 -5.21 -12.42 8.88
C ILE A 232 -5.95 -11.99 10.14
N ARG A 233 -5.32 -12.16 11.30
CA ARG A 233 -5.80 -11.61 12.58
C ARG A 233 -5.46 -10.13 12.67
N TYR A 234 -6.44 -9.32 13.07
CA TYR A 234 -6.27 -7.88 13.26
C TYR A 234 -5.28 -7.59 14.39
N GLY A 235 -4.28 -6.75 14.11
CA GLY A 235 -3.24 -6.39 15.07
C GLY A 235 -3.75 -5.52 16.21
N LEU A 236 -3.44 -5.84 17.44
CA LEU A 236 -3.89 -5.08 18.62
C LEU A 236 -3.41 -3.62 18.60
N SER A 237 -2.23 -3.33 18.00
CA SER A 237 -1.72 -1.96 17.85
C SER A 237 -2.49 -1.11 16.84
N ALA A 238 -3.28 -1.73 15.97
CA ALA A 238 -4.13 -1.00 15.03
C ALA A 238 -5.46 -0.52 15.65
N ILE A 239 -5.77 -0.93 16.89
CA ILE A 239 -6.93 -0.45 17.63
C ILE A 239 -6.65 0.97 18.12
N LYS A 240 -7.53 1.92 17.80
CA LYS A 240 -7.34 3.34 18.17
C LYS A 240 -7.11 3.55 19.66
N SER A 241 -6.19 4.44 19.97
CA SER A 241 -5.86 4.89 21.33
C SER A 241 -5.32 3.80 22.26
N ILE A 242 -4.75 2.72 21.71
CA ILE A 242 -4.06 1.70 22.49
C ILE A 242 -2.56 1.82 22.20
N GLY A 243 -1.79 2.12 23.25
CA GLY A 243 -0.34 2.30 23.16
C GLY A 243 0.41 0.97 23.10
N ARG A 244 1.56 0.93 22.45
CA ARG A 244 2.45 -0.24 22.40
C ARG A 244 2.78 -0.82 23.76
N PRO A 245 3.12 -0.02 24.82
CA PRO A 245 3.44 -0.56 26.13
C PRO A 245 2.32 -1.40 26.76
N VAL A 246 1.05 -0.99 26.52
CA VAL A 246 -0.12 -1.77 26.98
C VAL A 246 -0.15 -3.14 26.32
N ILE A 247 0.09 -3.18 25.02
CA ILE A 247 0.04 -4.43 24.24
C ILE A 247 1.19 -5.34 24.62
N GLU A 248 2.38 -4.80 24.80
CA GLU A 248 3.54 -5.55 25.28
C GLU A 248 3.27 -6.17 26.65
N ALA A 249 2.67 -5.41 27.58
CA ALA A 249 2.27 -5.92 28.88
C ALA A 249 1.20 -7.03 28.76
N ILE A 250 0.23 -6.89 27.86
CA ILE A 250 -0.81 -7.91 27.62
C ILE A 250 -0.17 -9.21 27.10
N VAL A 251 0.68 -9.12 26.09
CA VAL A 251 1.34 -10.29 25.49
C VAL A 251 2.28 -10.97 26.49
N GLN A 252 3.07 -10.18 27.23
CA GLN A 252 3.97 -10.70 28.26
C GLN A 252 3.20 -11.41 29.37
N GLU A 253 2.16 -10.79 29.89
CA GLU A 253 1.35 -11.35 30.98
C GLU A 253 0.65 -12.64 30.53
N ARG A 254 0.11 -12.67 29.31
CA ARG A 254 -0.49 -13.87 28.73
C ARG A 254 0.54 -15.00 28.57
N THR A 255 1.76 -14.68 28.16
CA THR A 255 2.83 -15.65 27.98
C THR A 255 3.25 -16.28 29.30
N LEU A 256 3.28 -15.51 30.39
CA LEU A 256 3.70 -15.97 31.72
C LEU A 256 2.55 -16.67 32.48
N GLY A 257 1.36 -16.07 32.47
CA GLY A 257 0.21 -16.50 33.28
C GLY A 257 -0.84 -17.31 32.52
N GLY A 258 -0.60 -17.61 31.23
CA GLY A 258 -1.56 -18.28 30.36
C GLY A 258 -2.67 -17.36 29.85
N PRO A 259 -3.62 -17.91 29.05
CA PRO A 259 -4.71 -17.15 28.48
C PRO A 259 -5.56 -16.45 29.55
N TYR A 260 -6.10 -15.29 29.22
CA TYR A 260 -7.09 -14.60 30.06
C TYR A 260 -8.39 -15.38 30.05
N ARG A 261 -8.96 -15.63 31.23
CA ARG A 261 -10.15 -16.45 31.41
C ARG A 261 -11.46 -15.66 31.45
N SER A 262 -11.36 -14.39 31.88
CA SER A 262 -12.52 -13.48 32.00
C SER A 262 -12.05 -12.02 31.93
N LEU A 263 -13.00 -11.10 31.80
CA LEU A 263 -12.72 -9.66 31.89
C LEU A 263 -12.11 -9.29 33.24
N LYS A 264 -12.56 -9.93 34.34
CA LYS A 264 -12.01 -9.71 35.68
C LYS A 264 -10.54 -10.14 35.73
N ASP A 265 -10.21 -11.36 35.29
CA ASP A 265 -8.85 -11.88 35.23
C ASP A 265 -7.91 -10.95 34.43
N PHE A 266 -8.39 -10.45 33.27
CA PHE A 266 -7.65 -9.47 32.47
C PHE A 266 -7.36 -8.18 33.26
N ILE A 267 -8.38 -7.61 33.91
CA ILE A 267 -8.24 -6.36 34.66
C ILE A 267 -7.32 -6.55 35.86
N GLU A 268 -7.47 -7.62 36.63
CA GLU A 268 -6.63 -7.94 37.80
C GLU A 268 -5.15 -8.07 37.42
N ARG A 269 -4.86 -8.79 36.35
CA ARG A 269 -3.47 -9.05 35.92
C ARG A 269 -2.79 -7.81 35.33
N LEU A 270 -3.56 -6.87 34.77
CA LEU A 270 -3.04 -5.70 34.08
C LEU A 270 -3.24 -4.36 34.81
N THR A 271 -4.02 -4.31 35.88
CA THR A 271 -4.19 -3.09 36.68
C THR A 271 -2.84 -2.60 37.22
N GLY A 272 -2.52 -1.33 36.96
CA GLY A 272 -1.24 -0.72 37.30
C GLY A 272 -0.16 -0.86 36.21
N LYS A 273 -0.46 -1.52 35.09
CA LYS A 273 0.41 -1.68 33.91
C LYS A 273 -0.08 -0.84 32.72
N GLU A 274 -0.22 0.45 32.90
CA GLU A 274 -0.64 1.40 31.85
C GLU A 274 -2.05 1.18 31.27
N THR A 275 -2.81 0.19 31.79
CA THR A 275 -4.16 -0.11 31.34
C THR A 275 -5.15 0.79 32.07
N ASN A 276 -5.96 1.55 31.32
CA ASN A 276 -6.98 2.41 31.84
C ASN A 276 -8.39 2.06 31.29
N LYS A 277 -9.43 2.65 31.86
CA LYS A 277 -10.82 2.38 31.45
C LYS A 277 -11.06 2.57 29.96
N ARG A 278 -10.48 3.60 29.33
CA ARG A 278 -10.60 3.86 27.89
C ARG A 278 -9.99 2.74 27.05
N THR A 279 -8.86 2.21 27.48
CA THR A 279 -8.21 1.07 26.83
C THR A 279 -9.12 -0.18 26.87
N ILE A 280 -9.70 -0.47 28.05
CA ILE A 280 -10.62 -1.60 28.25
C ILE A 280 -11.88 -1.41 27.38
N GLU A 281 -12.44 -0.22 27.36
CA GLU A 281 -13.59 0.12 26.53
C GLU A 281 -13.32 -0.12 25.05
N ASN A 282 -12.13 0.32 24.55
CA ASN A 282 -11.76 0.12 23.16
C ASN A 282 -11.55 -1.36 22.81
N PHE A 283 -11.04 -2.17 23.74
CA PHE A 283 -10.96 -3.63 23.55
C PHE A 283 -12.36 -4.26 23.51
N ILE A 284 -13.30 -3.81 24.35
CA ILE A 284 -14.69 -4.27 24.28
C ILE A 284 -15.31 -3.91 22.92
N LYS A 285 -15.21 -2.63 22.52
CA LYS A 285 -15.77 -2.13 21.27
C LYS A 285 -15.20 -2.84 20.04
N SER A 286 -13.90 -3.16 20.06
CA SER A 286 -13.22 -3.84 18.96
C SER A 286 -13.55 -5.34 18.84
N GLY A 287 -14.16 -5.93 19.86
CA GLY A 287 -14.40 -7.38 19.95
C GLY A 287 -13.19 -8.17 20.45
N ALA A 288 -12.12 -7.52 20.93
CA ALA A 288 -10.93 -8.22 21.41
C ALA A 288 -11.20 -9.12 22.64
N PHE A 289 -12.30 -8.92 23.33
CA PHE A 289 -12.73 -9.74 24.47
C PHE A 289 -13.83 -10.77 24.14
N ASP A 290 -14.25 -10.90 22.88
CA ASP A 290 -15.34 -11.79 22.51
C ASP A 290 -15.05 -13.27 22.89
N SER A 291 -13.77 -13.64 23.01
CA SER A 291 -13.33 -14.97 23.47
C SER A 291 -13.43 -15.20 24.99
N LEU A 292 -13.79 -14.19 25.79
CA LEU A 292 -13.82 -14.27 27.26
C LEU A 292 -15.18 -14.72 27.85
N GLY A 293 -16.10 -15.22 27.02
CA GLY A 293 -17.34 -15.85 27.47
C GLY A 293 -18.45 -14.89 27.93
N GLY A 294 -18.40 -13.62 27.50
CA GLY A 294 -19.45 -12.63 27.69
C GLY A 294 -19.76 -11.85 26.42
N THR A 295 -20.84 -11.07 26.42
CA THR A 295 -21.17 -10.17 25.30
C THR A 295 -20.54 -8.80 25.51
N ARG A 296 -20.30 -8.07 24.42
CA ARG A 296 -19.77 -6.69 24.49
C ARG A 296 -20.68 -5.80 25.34
N LYS A 297 -21.99 -5.99 25.28
CA LYS A 297 -22.97 -5.25 26.09
C LYS A 297 -22.82 -5.54 27.57
N GLN A 298 -22.63 -6.81 27.95
CA GLN A 298 -22.40 -7.19 29.36
C GLN A 298 -21.10 -6.54 29.86
N PHE A 299 -20.02 -6.66 29.10
CA PHE A 299 -18.73 -6.08 29.47
C PHE A 299 -18.78 -4.55 29.59
N MET A 300 -19.50 -3.86 28.69
CA MET A 300 -19.68 -2.40 28.76
C MET A 300 -20.42 -1.95 30.02
N GLN A 301 -21.29 -2.77 30.59
CA GLN A 301 -22.01 -2.42 31.82
C GLN A 301 -21.16 -2.58 33.08
N VAL A 302 -20.18 -3.50 33.08
CA VAL A 302 -19.45 -3.85 34.31
C VAL A 302 -18.03 -3.35 34.36
N TYR A 303 -17.36 -3.10 33.21
CA TYR A 303 -15.92 -2.87 33.16
C TYR A 303 -15.44 -1.71 34.01
N ALA A 304 -16.21 -0.60 34.06
CA ALA A 304 -15.78 0.60 34.75
C ALA A 304 -15.80 0.42 36.28
N GLY A 305 -16.85 -0.20 36.80
CA GLY A 305 -16.97 -0.52 38.23
C GLY A 305 -15.94 -1.58 38.64
N LEU A 306 -15.74 -2.59 37.78
CA LEU A 306 -14.75 -3.64 38.02
C LEU A 306 -13.33 -3.09 38.06
N ALA A 307 -12.99 -2.18 37.15
CA ALA A 307 -11.66 -1.54 37.14
C ALA A 307 -11.41 -0.69 38.39
N ASP A 308 -12.44 0.03 38.88
CA ASP A 308 -12.34 0.80 40.13
C ASP A 308 -12.16 -0.11 41.33
N HIS A 309 -12.92 -1.18 41.40
CA HIS A 309 -12.83 -2.14 42.51
C HIS A 309 -11.46 -2.78 42.60
N VAL A 310 -10.94 -3.34 41.49
CA VAL A 310 -9.61 -3.94 41.44
C VAL A 310 -8.51 -2.93 41.75
N ALA A 311 -8.63 -1.68 41.31
CA ALA A 311 -7.66 -0.63 41.64
C ALA A 311 -7.66 -0.31 43.13
N GLN A 312 -8.84 -0.30 43.77
CA GLN A 312 -8.98 -0.06 45.20
C GLN A 312 -8.43 -1.22 46.02
N GLU A 313 -8.71 -2.47 45.67
CA GLU A 313 -8.17 -3.66 46.32
C GLU A 313 -6.64 -3.67 46.30
N LYS A 314 -6.02 -3.43 45.14
CA LYS A 314 -4.57 -3.35 45.03
C LYS A 314 -3.97 -2.22 45.88
N LYS A 315 -4.64 -1.08 45.97
CA LYS A 315 -4.19 0.02 46.82
C LYS A 315 -4.27 -0.33 48.31
N SER A 316 -5.33 -1.00 48.74
CA SER A 316 -5.51 -1.46 50.11
C SER A 316 -4.46 -2.52 50.50
N ALA A 317 -4.17 -3.47 49.61
CA ALA A 317 -3.12 -4.48 49.81
C ALA A 317 -1.74 -3.85 49.97
N VAL A 318 -1.39 -2.80 49.24
CA VAL A 318 -0.12 -2.08 49.36
C VAL A 318 -0.02 -1.34 50.71
N THR A 319 -1.14 -0.89 51.26
CA THR A 319 -1.18 -0.17 52.55
C THR A 319 -1.24 -1.09 53.75
N GLY A 320 -1.19 -2.41 53.57
CA GLY A 320 -1.21 -3.42 54.63
C GLY A 320 -2.55 -3.58 55.32
N GLN A 321 -3.64 -3.00 54.76
CA GLN A 321 -4.98 -3.27 55.21
C GLN A 321 -5.45 -4.61 54.60
N MET A 322 -5.66 -5.61 55.45
CA MET A 322 -6.32 -6.86 55.06
C MET A 322 -7.73 -6.54 54.59
N SER A 323 -8.08 -6.99 53.40
CA SER A 323 -9.45 -6.94 52.88
C SER A 323 -10.29 -8.03 53.57
N LEU A 324 -11.56 -7.77 53.75
CA LEU A 324 -12.50 -8.80 54.21
C LEU A 324 -12.46 -10.04 53.28
N PHE A 325 -12.16 -9.85 52.01
CA PHE A 325 -11.96 -10.91 51.02
C PHE A 325 -10.78 -11.85 51.32
N ASP A 326 -9.69 -11.33 51.91
CA ASP A 326 -8.52 -12.16 52.29
C ASP A 326 -8.85 -13.15 53.39
N LEU A 327 -9.92 -12.91 54.14
CA LEU A 327 -10.42 -13.75 55.22
C LEU A 327 -11.52 -14.75 54.80
N MET A 328 -12.01 -14.65 53.54
CA MET A 328 -13.04 -15.52 52.99
C MET A 328 -12.45 -16.83 52.47
N ASN A 329 -13.19 -17.93 52.59
CA ASN A 329 -12.82 -19.20 51.98
C ASN A 329 -13.11 -19.17 50.45
N GLU A 330 -12.57 -20.14 49.72
CA GLU A 330 -12.67 -20.19 48.28
C GLU A 330 -14.15 -20.40 47.76
N GLU A 331 -15.01 -20.94 48.61
CA GLU A 331 -16.45 -21.12 48.28
C GLU A 331 -17.22 -19.81 48.41
N ASP A 332 -16.93 -19.02 49.45
CA ASP A 332 -17.53 -17.70 49.62
C ASP A 332 -17.02 -16.70 48.58
N LYS A 333 -15.75 -16.82 48.15
CA LYS A 333 -15.22 -15.99 47.07
C LYS A 333 -15.93 -16.20 45.74
N LYS A 334 -16.45 -17.39 45.45
CA LYS A 334 -17.22 -17.67 44.22
C LYS A 334 -18.57 -16.96 44.22
N GLU A 335 -19.18 -16.72 45.38
CA GLU A 335 -20.45 -15.99 45.51
C GLU A 335 -20.28 -14.48 45.16
N TYR A 336 -19.07 -13.98 45.29
CA TYR A 336 -18.71 -12.60 44.96
C TYR A 336 -17.99 -12.48 43.58
N GLU A 337 -17.99 -13.55 42.77
CA GLU A 337 -17.57 -13.41 41.36
C GLU A 337 -18.52 -12.41 40.68
N VAL A 338 -17.92 -11.50 39.90
CA VAL A 338 -18.70 -10.51 39.13
C VAL A 338 -19.64 -11.26 38.19
N GLN A 339 -20.91 -11.37 38.61
CA GLN A 339 -21.94 -11.93 37.75
C GLN A 339 -22.18 -10.95 36.61
N LEU A 340 -21.98 -11.43 35.37
CA LEU A 340 -22.34 -10.64 34.19
C LEU A 340 -23.87 -10.43 34.20
N PRO A 341 -24.35 -9.19 33.94
CA PRO A 341 -25.76 -8.89 33.94
C PRO A 341 -26.49 -9.73 32.87
N ASN A 342 -27.70 -10.18 33.17
CA ASN A 342 -28.50 -10.93 32.21
C ASN A 342 -29.10 -9.99 31.15
N VAL A 343 -28.23 -9.50 30.25
CA VAL A 343 -28.55 -8.68 29.08
C VAL A 343 -28.02 -9.35 27.84
N GLY A 344 -28.80 -9.27 26.77
CA GLY A 344 -28.34 -9.80 25.47
C GLY A 344 -27.12 -9.02 24.91
N GLU A 345 -26.81 -9.25 23.66
CA GLU A 345 -25.80 -8.48 22.96
C GLU A 345 -26.44 -7.21 22.36
N TYR A 346 -25.59 -6.26 21.97
CA TYR A 346 -26.00 -5.14 21.13
C TYR A 346 -26.50 -5.65 19.78
N ASP A 347 -27.37 -4.89 19.14
CA ASP A 347 -27.71 -5.19 17.74
C ASP A 347 -26.49 -5.09 16.81
N LYS A 348 -26.59 -5.72 15.64
CA LYS A 348 -25.50 -5.78 14.67
C LYS A 348 -25.04 -4.38 14.22
N GLU A 349 -25.96 -3.42 14.12
CA GLU A 349 -25.62 -2.04 13.72
C GLU A 349 -24.73 -1.37 14.75
N GLN A 350 -25.06 -1.54 16.03
CA GLN A 350 -24.25 -0.95 17.11
C GLN A 350 -22.87 -1.61 17.20
N LEU A 351 -22.78 -2.93 17.02
CA LEU A 351 -21.50 -3.64 17.00
C LEU A 351 -20.60 -3.15 15.85
N LEU A 352 -21.18 -3.01 14.66
CA LEU A 352 -20.46 -2.49 13.49
C LEU A 352 -20.05 -1.01 13.68
N ALA A 353 -20.91 -0.19 14.31
CA ALA A 353 -20.56 1.19 14.65
C ALA A 353 -19.37 1.25 15.60
N PHE A 354 -19.29 0.39 16.59
CA PHE A 354 -18.15 0.28 17.50
C PHE A 354 -16.87 -0.14 16.76
N GLU A 355 -16.97 -1.15 15.89
CA GLU A 355 -15.82 -1.55 15.07
C GLU A 355 -15.33 -0.39 14.20
N LYS A 356 -16.22 0.31 13.50
CA LYS A 356 -15.86 1.48 12.68
C LYS A 356 -15.22 2.60 13.53
N GLU A 357 -15.70 2.83 14.75
CA GLU A 357 -15.16 3.82 15.67
C GLU A 357 -13.71 3.51 16.05
N VAL A 358 -13.43 2.27 16.48
CA VAL A 358 -12.12 1.92 17.08
C VAL A 358 -11.15 1.21 16.15
N LEU A 359 -11.64 0.54 15.09
CA LEU A 359 -10.82 -0.13 14.08
C LEU A 359 -10.70 0.68 12.79
N GLY A 360 -11.64 1.61 12.56
CA GLY A 360 -11.73 2.38 11.32
C GLY A 360 -12.42 1.62 10.17
N ILE A 361 -12.77 0.36 10.36
CA ILE A 361 -13.40 -0.53 9.38
C ILE A 361 -14.47 -1.39 10.04
N TYR A 362 -15.29 -2.05 9.22
CA TYR A 362 -16.20 -3.11 9.65
C TYR A 362 -15.48 -4.46 9.49
N VAL A 363 -15.33 -5.22 10.56
CA VAL A 363 -14.68 -6.55 10.55
C VAL A 363 -15.69 -7.66 10.49
N SER A 364 -16.74 -7.60 11.33
CA SER A 364 -17.73 -8.68 11.51
C SER A 364 -18.88 -8.67 10.51
N GLY A 365 -18.88 -7.76 9.53
CA GLY A 365 -19.92 -7.64 8.51
C GLY A 365 -19.99 -6.26 7.88
N HIS A 366 -21.09 -5.94 7.21
CA HIS A 366 -21.32 -4.62 6.65
C HIS A 366 -22.75 -4.14 6.99
N PRO A 367 -22.97 -2.85 7.33
CA PRO A 367 -24.30 -2.34 7.69
C PRO A 367 -25.37 -2.54 6.61
N LEU A 368 -24.96 -2.59 5.34
CA LEU A 368 -25.87 -2.79 4.20
C LEU A 368 -26.23 -4.26 3.96
N GLU A 369 -25.59 -5.25 4.61
CA GLU A 369 -25.87 -6.67 4.38
C GLU A 369 -27.35 -7.01 4.58
N LYS A 370 -27.98 -6.43 5.59
CA LYS A 370 -29.42 -6.66 5.87
C LYS A 370 -30.36 -6.11 4.79
N TYR A 371 -29.86 -5.24 3.94
CA TYR A 371 -30.59 -4.63 2.82
C TYR A 371 -30.13 -5.14 1.46
N GLU A 372 -29.28 -6.17 1.41
CA GLU A 372 -28.62 -6.60 0.18
C GLU A 372 -29.61 -6.92 -0.94
N ASP A 373 -30.70 -7.62 -0.66
CA ASP A 373 -31.71 -7.97 -1.67
C ASP A 373 -32.41 -6.72 -2.23
N LEU A 374 -32.81 -5.80 -1.33
CA LEU A 374 -33.42 -4.53 -1.74
C LEU A 374 -32.40 -3.68 -2.51
N TRP A 375 -31.20 -3.60 -2.02
CA TRP A 375 -30.10 -2.85 -2.62
C TRP A 375 -29.80 -3.36 -4.04
N ARG A 376 -29.65 -4.67 -4.25
CA ARG A 376 -29.46 -5.29 -5.57
C ARG A 376 -30.63 -5.05 -6.52
N GLY A 377 -31.84 -4.96 -6.02
CA GLY A 377 -33.05 -4.72 -6.83
C GLY A 377 -33.21 -3.27 -7.30
N VAL A 378 -32.54 -2.29 -6.67
CA VAL A 378 -32.71 -0.86 -6.95
C VAL A 378 -31.54 -0.27 -7.72
N ILE A 379 -30.32 -0.76 -7.49
CA ILE A 379 -29.12 -0.22 -8.14
C ILE A 379 -28.99 -0.73 -9.57
N THR A 380 -28.35 0.09 -10.41
CA THR A 380 -27.91 -0.34 -11.75
C THR A 380 -26.43 -0.72 -11.75
N ASN A 381 -25.66 -0.16 -10.83
CA ASN A 381 -24.22 -0.32 -10.75
C ASN A 381 -23.75 -0.34 -9.28
N VAL A 382 -22.72 -1.11 -9.00
CA VAL A 382 -22.00 -1.11 -7.72
C VAL A 382 -20.87 -0.08 -7.74
N THR A 383 -20.39 0.36 -6.58
CA THR A 383 -19.33 1.37 -6.50
C THR A 383 -18.05 0.97 -7.24
N SER A 384 -17.71 -0.32 -7.25
CA SER A 384 -16.53 -0.82 -7.99
C SER A 384 -16.66 -0.74 -9.52
N ASP A 385 -17.88 -0.58 -10.09
CA ASP A 385 -18.06 -0.42 -11.53
C ASP A 385 -17.56 0.92 -12.06
N PHE A 386 -17.41 1.91 -11.16
CA PHE A 386 -16.87 3.24 -11.49
C PHE A 386 -15.33 3.27 -11.40
N ALA A 387 -14.73 2.28 -10.81
CA ALA A 387 -13.27 2.13 -10.87
C ALA A 387 -12.87 1.96 -12.34
N LEU A 388 -11.79 2.61 -12.73
CA LEU A 388 -11.23 2.39 -14.07
C LEU A 388 -10.79 0.93 -14.14
N ASP A 389 -11.36 0.24 -15.12
CA ASP A 389 -10.90 -1.10 -15.48
C ASP A 389 -9.44 -1.02 -15.85
N GLU A 390 -8.70 -1.81 -15.19
CA GLU A 390 -7.27 -1.75 -15.25
C GLU A 390 -6.70 -2.28 -16.57
N GLU A 391 -7.47 -2.99 -17.42
CA GLU A 391 -7.02 -3.44 -18.75
C GLU A 391 -7.32 -2.44 -19.86
N THR A 392 -8.42 -1.75 -19.74
CA THR A 392 -8.91 -0.86 -20.80
C THR A 392 -8.77 0.62 -20.46
N GLY A 393 -8.46 0.97 -19.20
CA GLY A 393 -8.47 2.35 -18.72
C GLY A 393 -9.87 2.97 -18.69
N ARG A 394 -10.92 2.17 -18.87
CA ARG A 394 -12.32 2.60 -18.89
C ARG A 394 -13.04 2.03 -17.68
N SER A 395 -14.00 2.77 -17.15
CA SER A 395 -14.92 2.20 -16.18
C SER A 395 -15.97 1.33 -16.90
N LYS A 396 -16.57 0.40 -16.18
CA LYS A 396 -17.72 -0.34 -16.72
C LYS A 396 -18.92 0.58 -16.99
N VAL A 397 -18.98 1.69 -16.25
CA VAL A 397 -19.98 2.73 -16.45
C VAL A 397 -19.50 3.68 -17.54
N VAL A 398 -20.28 3.79 -18.62
CA VAL A 398 -19.95 4.66 -19.75
C VAL A 398 -20.09 6.12 -19.33
N ASP A 399 -19.11 6.96 -19.69
CA ASP A 399 -19.16 8.39 -19.42
C ASP A 399 -20.42 9.05 -20.03
N GLY A 400 -21.07 9.92 -19.25
CA GLY A 400 -22.34 10.55 -19.62
C GLY A 400 -23.58 9.67 -19.47
N SER A 401 -23.45 8.38 -19.08
CA SER A 401 -24.60 7.50 -18.82
C SER A 401 -25.24 7.80 -17.46
N LYS A 402 -26.51 7.41 -17.30
CA LYS A 402 -27.18 7.43 -16.00
C LYS A 402 -26.94 6.13 -15.26
N ALA A 403 -26.51 6.24 -14.01
CA ALA A 403 -26.33 5.13 -13.12
C ALA A 403 -27.06 5.38 -11.79
N VAL A 404 -27.57 4.32 -11.18
CA VAL A 404 -28.14 4.35 -9.83
C VAL A 404 -27.22 3.53 -8.93
N ILE A 405 -26.65 4.18 -7.94
CA ILE A 405 -25.87 3.54 -6.89
C ILE A 405 -26.62 3.65 -5.57
N GLY A 406 -26.42 2.68 -4.68
CA GLY A 406 -26.93 2.69 -3.31
C GLY A 406 -25.81 2.44 -2.33
N GLY A 407 -25.72 3.25 -1.30
CA GLY A 407 -24.64 3.11 -0.32
C GLY A 407 -24.81 4.03 0.88
N MET A 408 -23.87 3.96 1.80
CA MET A 408 -23.77 4.86 2.96
C MET A 408 -22.83 6.00 2.63
N ILE A 409 -23.18 7.21 3.03
CA ILE A 409 -22.28 8.36 2.95
C ILE A 409 -21.32 8.29 4.13
N THR A 410 -20.07 7.92 3.85
CA THR A 410 -19.02 7.77 4.87
C THR A 410 -18.16 9.02 5.06
N ALA A 411 -18.12 9.90 4.05
CA ALA A 411 -17.48 11.20 4.14
C ALA A 411 -18.22 12.26 3.33
N LYS A 412 -18.18 13.50 3.80
CA LYS A 412 -18.76 14.67 3.13
C LYS A 412 -17.83 15.86 3.26
N THR A 413 -17.42 16.43 2.14
CA THR A 413 -16.68 17.70 2.10
C THR A 413 -17.47 18.71 1.27
N VAL A 414 -17.83 19.83 1.88
CA VAL A 414 -18.55 20.91 1.17
C VAL A 414 -17.54 21.98 0.75
N LYS A 415 -17.62 22.39 -0.50
CA LYS A 415 -16.81 23.48 -1.06
C LYS A 415 -17.70 24.50 -1.78
N TYR A 416 -17.21 25.73 -1.86
CA TYR A 416 -17.84 26.78 -2.67
C TYR A 416 -17.08 26.95 -3.97
N THR A 417 -17.78 26.98 -5.07
CA THR A 417 -17.20 27.22 -6.40
C THR A 417 -16.78 28.69 -6.53
N LYS A 418 -15.96 29.01 -7.52
CA LYS A 418 -15.59 30.40 -7.85
C LYS A 418 -16.81 31.30 -8.15
N THR A 419 -17.94 30.69 -8.50
CA THR A 419 -19.21 31.39 -8.75
C THR A 419 -20.15 31.38 -7.53
N ASN A 420 -19.62 31.10 -6.34
CA ASN A 420 -20.33 31.06 -5.06
C ASN A 420 -21.48 30.05 -4.99
N LYS A 421 -21.45 29.00 -5.83
CA LYS A 421 -22.36 27.86 -5.72
C LYS A 421 -21.77 26.81 -4.80
N THR A 422 -22.63 26.19 -4.02
CA THR A 422 -22.25 25.09 -3.12
C THR A 422 -22.08 23.82 -3.93
N MET A 423 -20.98 23.10 -3.71
CA MET A 423 -20.79 21.73 -4.18
C MET A 423 -20.32 20.84 -3.03
N ALA A 424 -20.60 19.57 -3.10
CA ALA A 424 -20.18 18.60 -2.10
C ALA A 424 -19.49 17.42 -2.76
N PHE A 425 -18.44 16.94 -2.11
CA PHE A 425 -17.80 15.66 -2.40
C PHE A 425 -18.28 14.67 -1.35
N LEU A 426 -18.96 13.63 -1.80
CA LEU A 426 -19.51 12.59 -0.94
C LEU A 426 -18.78 11.28 -1.23
N THR A 427 -18.24 10.64 -0.20
CA THR A 427 -17.78 9.25 -0.33
C THR A 427 -18.95 8.33 -0.02
N VAL A 428 -19.38 7.59 -1.02
CA VAL A 428 -20.44 6.57 -0.89
C VAL A 428 -19.79 5.20 -0.81
N GLU A 429 -20.08 4.47 0.26
CA GLU A 429 -19.60 3.09 0.53
C GLU A 429 -20.75 2.12 0.35
N ASP A 430 -20.54 1.07 -0.44
CA ASP A 430 -21.48 -0.05 -0.59
C ASP A 430 -20.83 -1.37 -0.13
N LEU A 431 -21.44 -2.51 -0.45
CA LEU A 431 -20.95 -3.85 -0.07
C LEU A 431 -19.64 -4.23 -0.77
N VAL A 432 -19.26 -3.52 -1.84
CA VAL A 432 -18.17 -3.92 -2.74
C VAL A 432 -17.01 -2.94 -2.71
N GLY A 433 -17.26 -1.67 -2.37
CA GLY A 433 -16.22 -0.65 -2.35
C GLY A 433 -16.73 0.75 -2.04
N THR A 434 -16.01 1.75 -2.51
CA THR A 434 -16.34 3.18 -2.33
C THR A 434 -16.24 3.93 -3.65
N VAL A 435 -17.06 4.98 -3.80
CA VAL A 435 -16.99 5.92 -4.92
C VAL A 435 -17.15 7.35 -4.43
N GLU A 436 -16.45 8.30 -5.05
CA GLU A 436 -16.66 9.72 -4.79
C GLU A 436 -17.73 10.25 -5.74
N VAL A 437 -18.73 10.92 -5.16
CA VAL A 437 -19.83 11.59 -5.87
C VAL A 437 -19.73 13.09 -5.64
N VAL A 438 -19.79 13.86 -6.70
CA VAL A 438 -19.68 15.32 -6.68
C VAL A 438 -21.02 15.96 -7.00
#